data_0cb8bc2812a04466f539fb53f6f9791f
#
_entry.id   0cb8bc2812a04466f539fb53f6f9791f
#
_cell.length_a   1.000
_cell.length_b   1.000
_cell.length_c   1.000
_cell.angle_alpha   90.00
_cell.angle_beta   90.00
_cell.angle_gamma   90.00
#
_symmetry.space_group_name_H-M   'P 1'
#
loop_
_entity.id
_entity.type
_entity.pdbx_description
1 polymer ?
#
loop_
_entity_poly.entity_id
_entity_poly.type
_entity_poly.pdbx_seq_one_letter_code
_entity_poly.pdbx_strand_id
1 'polypeptide(L)'
;MRFNIATLSAAIIAATAVALYAKKLDRPPPPPRESPRVAAPAPAAAPVQVARAADETPDALPEGKGRDETFYLCTACHGTAIISQQGMPRERWDESFDWMIEKHRMPDPGAADRALIVDYLAQAFPPRQQRGRANPFLNR
;
A
#
# COMPACT_ATOMS: atom_id res chain seq x y z
N MET A 1 55.00 33.26 -28.48
CA MET A 1 54.40 32.60 -27.30
C MET A 1 53.24 31.70 -27.79
N ARG A 2 53.39 30.38 -27.74
CA ARG A 2 52.34 29.42 -28.14
C ARG A 2 51.54 29.07 -26.89
N PHE A 3 50.41 29.70 -26.75
CA PHE A 3 49.43 29.33 -25.70
C PHE A 3 48.89 27.95 -26.03
N ASN A 4 49.05 27.02 -25.11
CA ASN A 4 48.67 25.64 -25.30
C ASN A 4 47.15 25.54 -25.03
N ILE A 5 46.38 25.10 -26.04
CA ILE A 5 44.91 24.98 -25.98
C ILE A 5 44.44 24.17 -24.76
N ALA A 6 45.25 23.22 -24.33
CA ALA A 6 44.98 22.37 -23.17
C ALA A 6 44.97 23.16 -21.84
N THR A 7 45.83 24.21 -21.71
CA THR A 7 45.85 25.04 -20.50
C THR A 7 44.67 26.00 -20.41
N LEU A 8 44.18 26.48 -21.55
CA LEU A 8 42.98 27.33 -21.62
C LEU A 8 41.72 26.52 -21.26
N SER A 9 41.61 25.29 -21.72
CA SER A 9 40.46 24.41 -21.43
C SER A 9 40.38 24.07 -19.94
N ALA A 10 41.50 23.79 -19.30
CA ALA A 10 41.52 23.49 -17.86
C ALA A 10 41.12 24.70 -16.99
N ALA A 11 41.52 25.90 -17.38
CA ALA A 11 41.15 27.13 -16.67
C ALA A 11 39.65 27.45 -16.77
N ILE A 12 39.04 27.22 -17.93
CA ILE A 12 37.60 27.43 -18.14
C ILE A 12 36.77 26.43 -17.31
N ILE A 13 37.17 25.16 -17.28
CA ILE A 13 36.49 24.12 -16.48
C ILE A 13 36.55 24.46 -14.99
N ALA A 14 37.72 24.88 -14.50
CA ALA A 14 37.88 25.27 -13.10
C ALA A 14 37.02 26.49 -12.73
N ALA A 15 36.98 27.50 -13.59
CA ALA A 15 36.18 28.71 -13.36
C ALA A 15 34.67 28.41 -13.33
N THR A 16 34.18 27.54 -14.21
CA THR A 16 32.77 27.14 -14.24
C THR A 16 32.38 26.31 -13.02
N ALA A 17 33.26 25.43 -12.54
CA ALA A 17 33.03 24.65 -11.33
C ALA A 17 32.94 25.53 -10.08
N VAL A 18 33.81 26.51 -9.95
CA VAL A 18 33.80 27.48 -8.83
C VAL A 18 32.51 28.33 -8.86
N ALA A 19 32.08 28.79 -10.03
CA ALA A 19 30.86 29.58 -10.17
C ALA A 19 29.59 28.79 -9.80
N LEU A 20 29.53 27.52 -10.19
CA LEU A 20 28.42 26.62 -9.84
C LEU A 20 28.40 26.30 -8.34
N TYR A 21 29.59 26.15 -7.73
CA TYR A 21 29.71 25.92 -6.29
C TYR A 21 29.29 27.15 -5.49
N ALA A 22 29.73 28.34 -5.88
CA ALA A 22 29.33 29.60 -5.25
C ALA A 22 27.81 29.81 -5.34
N LYS A 23 27.20 29.53 -6.48
CA LYS A 23 25.74 29.62 -6.65
C LYS A 23 24.96 28.62 -5.81
N LYS A 24 25.57 27.49 -5.44
CA LYS A 24 24.99 26.51 -4.51
C LYS A 24 25.03 27.00 -3.06
N LEU A 25 26.08 27.76 -2.68
CA LEU A 25 26.24 28.34 -1.35
C LEU A 25 25.31 29.55 -1.12
N ASP A 26 25.01 30.32 -2.17
CA ASP A 26 24.08 31.46 -2.12
C ASP A 26 22.60 31.07 -2.10
N ARG A 27 22.30 29.77 -2.11
CA ARG A 27 20.90 29.34 -2.04
C ARG A 27 20.37 29.66 -0.64
N PRO A 28 19.36 30.53 -0.49
CA PRO A 28 18.78 30.81 0.80
C PRO A 28 18.28 29.50 1.42
N PRO A 29 18.42 29.34 2.75
CA PRO A 29 17.89 28.18 3.42
C PRO A 29 16.40 28.03 3.09
N PRO A 30 15.91 26.80 2.91
CA PRO A 30 14.49 26.59 2.70
C PRO A 30 13.72 27.23 3.87
N PRO A 31 12.55 27.83 3.59
CA PRO A 31 11.74 28.39 4.65
C PRO A 31 11.50 27.33 5.73
N PRO A 32 11.47 27.70 7.00
CA PRO A 32 11.13 26.77 8.07
C PRO A 32 9.86 26.03 7.65
N ARG A 33 9.91 24.70 7.69
CA ARG A 33 8.68 23.93 7.51
C ARG A 33 7.74 24.40 8.61
N GLU A 34 6.68 25.09 8.24
CA GLU A 34 5.60 25.34 9.18
C GLU A 34 5.19 23.95 9.70
N SER A 35 5.46 23.74 10.99
CA SER A 35 4.90 22.57 11.66
C SER A 35 3.41 22.57 11.37
N PRO A 36 2.82 21.43 10.98
CA PRO A 36 1.39 21.37 10.77
C PRO A 36 0.72 22.03 11.98
N ARG A 37 0.05 23.14 11.76
CA ARG A 37 -0.70 23.81 12.82
C ARG A 37 -1.63 22.74 13.38
N VAL A 38 -1.32 22.26 14.58
CA VAL A 38 -2.20 21.34 15.29
C VAL A 38 -3.55 22.06 15.33
N ALA A 39 -4.46 21.66 14.44
CA ALA A 39 -5.82 22.15 14.48
C ALA A 39 -6.33 21.90 15.90
N ALA A 40 -6.94 22.91 16.49
CA ALA A 40 -7.61 22.75 17.77
C ALA A 40 -8.40 21.42 17.74
N PRO A 41 -8.38 20.64 18.83
CA PRO A 41 -9.06 19.36 18.84
C PRO A 41 -10.49 19.56 18.35
N ALA A 42 -10.81 18.98 17.20
CA ALA A 42 -12.18 18.85 16.76
C ALA A 42 -12.96 18.19 17.91
N PRO A 43 -14.22 18.56 18.13
CA PRO A 43 -15.03 17.93 19.16
C PRO A 43 -14.87 16.42 19.00
N ALA A 44 -14.51 15.75 20.09
CA ALA A 44 -14.10 14.35 20.11
C ALA A 44 -15.00 13.54 19.18
N ALA A 45 -14.44 13.13 18.04
CA ALA A 45 -15.10 12.13 17.21
C ALA A 45 -15.40 10.98 18.15
N ALA A 46 -16.67 10.56 18.20
CA ALA A 46 -17.07 9.38 18.93
C ALA A 46 -16.02 8.29 18.64
N PRO A 47 -15.56 7.54 19.64
CA PRO A 47 -14.53 6.54 19.43
C PRO A 47 -15.00 5.68 18.26
N VAL A 48 -14.22 5.68 17.18
CA VAL A 48 -14.40 4.70 16.12
C VAL A 48 -14.15 3.38 16.85
N GLN A 49 -15.24 2.71 17.20
CA GLN A 49 -15.16 1.35 17.69
C GLN A 49 -14.58 0.55 16.52
N VAL A 50 -13.27 0.35 16.56
CA VAL A 50 -12.66 -0.73 15.82
C VAL A 50 -13.35 -1.95 16.38
N ALA A 51 -14.34 -2.49 15.67
CA ALA A 51 -14.98 -3.73 16.02
C ALA A 51 -13.84 -4.73 16.23
N ARG A 52 -13.65 -5.12 17.47
CA ARG A 52 -12.57 -6.05 17.80
C ARG A 52 -12.91 -7.34 17.10
N ALA A 53 -11.97 -7.89 16.35
CA ALA A 53 -12.09 -9.23 15.78
C ALA A 53 -12.52 -10.29 16.82
N ALA A 54 -12.34 -10.01 18.10
CA ALA A 54 -12.73 -10.87 19.21
C ALA A 54 -14.25 -11.09 19.37
N ASP A 55 -15.10 -10.23 18.80
CA ASP A 55 -16.56 -10.33 18.91
C ASP A 55 -17.21 -10.82 17.60
N GLU A 56 -16.44 -11.10 16.57
CA GLU A 56 -16.94 -11.61 15.31
C GLU A 56 -17.14 -13.13 15.37
N THR A 57 -18.12 -13.61 14.63
CA THR A 57 -18.40 -15.04 14.45
C THR A 57 -18.33 -15.41 12.97
N PRO A 58 -18.25 -16.69 12.61
CA PRO A 58 -18.23 -17.11 11.21
C PRO A 58 -19.37 -16.52 10.37
N ASP A 59 -20.52 -16.21 11.01
CA ASP A 59 -21.68 -15.60 10.33
C ASP A 59 -21.44 -14.18 9.82
N ALA A 60 -20.35 -13.53 10.22
CA ALA A 60 -19.89 -12.28 9.63
C ALA A 60 -19.43 -12.44 8.16
N LEU A 61 -19.19 -13.67 7.72
CA LEU A 61 -18.86 -14.04 6.37
C LEU A 61 -20.06 -14.70 5.65
N PRO A 62 -20.17 -14.56 4.32
CA PRO A 62 -21.22 -15.22 3.54
C PRO A 62 -21.24 -16.74 3.77
N GLU A 63 -22.42 -17.34 3.71
CA GLU A 63 -22.54 -18.77 3.77
C GLU A 63 -21.83 -19.47 2.61
N GLY A 64 -21.19 -20.60 2.91
CA GLY A 64 -20.48 -21.37 1.90
C GLY A 64 -19.56 -22.43 2.51
N LYS A 65 -19.19 -23.40 1.71
CA LYS A 65 -18.22 -24.41 2.11
C LYS A 65 -16.84 -23.76 2.26
N GLY A 66 -16.21 -23.88 3.41
CA GLY A 66 -14.93 -23.23 3.71
C GLY A 66 -15.06 -21.93 4.50
N ARG A 67 -16.28 -21.50 4.87
CA ARG A 67 -16.52 -20.30 5.66
C ARG A 67 -15.83 -20.34 7.01
N ASP A 68 -16.03 -21.41 7.75
CA ASP A 68 -15.53 -21.55 9.10
C ASP A 68 -14.01 -21.64 9.11
N GLU A 69 -13.43 -22.44 8.21
CA GLU A 69 -11.98 -22.55 8.03
C GLU A 69 -11.37 -21.18 7.68
N THR A 70 -12.02 -20.45 6.77
CA THR A 70 -11.62 -19.09 6.40
C THR A 70 -11.69 -18.15 7.59
N PHE A 71 -12.78 -18.19 8.34
CA PHE A 71 -12.96 -17.34 9.51
C PHE A 71 -11.85 -17.57 10.52
N TYR A 72 -11.66 -18.80 10.99
CA TYR A 72 -10.69 -19.08 12.04
C TYR A 72 -9.25 -18.86 11.64
N LEU A 73 -8.89 -19.12 10.37
CA LEU A 73 -7.53 -18.85 9.90
C LEU A 73 -7.28 -17.33 9.75
N CYS A 74 -8.18 -16.63 9.09
CA CYS A 74 -7.94 -15.22 8.73
C CYS A 74 -8.12 -14.27 9.91
N THR A 75 -9.08 -14.55 10.81
CA THR A 75 -9.36 -13.65 11.95
C THR A 75 -8.37 -13.79 13.10
N ALA A 76 -7.42 -14.70 13.01
CA ALA A 76 -6.32 -14.79 13.96
C ALA A 76 -5.47 -13.51 14.04
N CYS A 77 -5.45 -12.72 12.96
CA CYS A 77 -4.62 -11.51 12.87
C CYS A 77 -5.42 -10.22 12.60
N HIS A 78 -6.57 -10.29 11.95
CA HIS A 78 -7.38 -9.12 11.59
C HIS A 78 -8.86 -9.50 11.48
N GLY A 79 -9.76 -8.50 11.50
CA GLY A 79 -11.20 -8.73 11.40
C GLY A 79 -11.67 -9.04 9.98
N THR A 80 -12.90 -9.58 9.88
CA THR A 80 -13.54 -9.99 8.62
C THR A 80 -13.72 -8.84 7.63
N ALA A 81 -13.77 -7.60 8.11
CA ALA A 81 -13.89 -6.42 7.25
C ALA A 81 -12.77 -6.31 6.21
N ILE A 82 -11.54 -6.69 6.56
CA ILE A 82 -10.41 -6.68 5.62
C ILE A 82 -10.63 -7.70 4.50
N ILE A 83 -11.13 -8.87 4.81
CA ILE A 83 -11.45 -9.93 3.85
C ILE A 83 -12.58 -9.46 2.92
N SER A 84 -13.67 -8.98 3.51
CA SER A 84 -14.89 -8.60 2.80
C SER A 84 -14.69 -7.40 1.86
N GLN A 85 -13.72 -6.55 2.13
CA GLN A 85 -13.37 -5.40 1.29
C GLN A 85 -12.57 -5.80 0.04
N GLN A 86 -11.97 -6.98 0.02
CA GLN A 86 -11.28 -7.49 -1.14
C GLN A 86 -12.28 -8.01 -2.19
N GLY A 87 -11.82 -8.22 -3.37
CA GLY A 87 -12.58 -8.84 -4.45
C GLY A 87 -11.58 -9.25 -5.50
N MET A 88 -11.18 -10.52 -5.47
CA MET A 88 -10.07 -11.00 -6.27
C MET A 88 -10.43 -12.31 -6.97
N PRO A 89 -9.83 -12.61 -8.14
CA PRO A 89 -9.93 -13.92 -8.73
C PRO A 89 -9.19 -14.96 -7.88
N ARG A 90 -9.50 -16.23 -8.09
CA ARG A 90 -8.96 -17.35 -7.33
C ARG A 90 -7.45 -17.35 -7.23
N GLU A 91 -6.77 -17.07 -8.33
CA GLU A 91 -5.31 -17.06 -8.42
C GLU A 91 -4.71 -15.98 -7.50
N ARG A 92 -5.35 -14.82 -7.45
CA ARG A 92 -4.89 -13.71 -6.59
C ARG A 92 -5.14 -13.98 -5.11
N TRP A 93 -6.20 -14.71 -4.78
CA TRP A 93 -6.42 -15.20 -3.42
C TRP A 93 -5.31 -16.17 -3.03
N ASP A 94 -4.95 -17.10 -3.91
CA ASP A 94 -3.89 -18.08 -3.66
C ASP A 94 -2.51 -17.42 -3.50
N GLU A 95 -2.14 -16.48 -4.38
CA GLU A 95 -0.92 -15.66 -4.24
C GLU A 95 -0.87 -14.88 -2.91
N SER A 96 -2.03 -14.42 -2.42
CA SER A 96 -2.11 -13.71 -1.15
C SER A 96 -1.73 -14.61 0.03
N PHE A 97 -1.99 -15.91 -0.04
CA PHE A 97 -1.55 -16.87 0.98
C PHE A 97 -0.03 -16.95 1.06
N ASP A 98 0.65 -17.03 -0.09
CA ASP A 98 2.11 -17.06 -0.13
C ASP A 98 2.70 -15.81 0.53
N TRP A 99 2.13 -14.65 0.20
CA TRP A 99 2.56 -13.38 0.78
C TRP A 99 2.30 -13.30 2.29
N MET A 100 1.13 -13.77 2.77
CA MET A 100 0.80 -13.82 4.19
C MET A 100 1.72 -14.77 4.96
N ILE A 101 2.02 -15.94 4.41
CA ILE A 101 2.91 -16.92 5.02
C ILE A 101 4.34 -16.36 5.08
N GLU A 102 4.86 -15.84 3.96
CA GLU A 102 6.24 -15.37 3.89
C GLU A 102 6.50 -14.09 4.68
N LYS A 103 5.60 -13.11 4.59
CA LYS A 103 5.83 -11.76 5.12
C LYS A 103 5.18 -11.53 6.47
N HIS A 104 4.05 -12.18 6.74
CA HIS A 104 3.27 -11.98 7.96
C HIS A 104 3.28 -13.18 8.90
N ARG A 105 4.01 -14.24 8.54
CA ARG A 105 4.13 -15.46 9.37
C ARG A 105 2.78 -16.12 9.65
N MET A 106 1.86 -16.03 8.70
CA MET A 106 0.63 -16.79 8.77
C MET A 106 0.98 -18.28 8.80
N PRO A 107 0.39 -19.09 9.68
CA PRO A 107 0.57 -20.53 9.64
C PRO A 107 0.13 -21.09 8.27
N ASP A 108 0.92 -21.98 7.69
CA ASP A 108 0.51 -22.70 6.49
C ASP A 108 -0.61 -23.69 6.84
N PRO A 109 -1.81 -23.54 6.27
CA PRO A 109 -2.92 -24.43 6.57
C PRO A 109 -2.78 -25.81 5.91
N GLY A 110 -1.79 -26.00 5.06
CA GLY A 110 -1.65 -27.17 4.22
C GLY A 110 -2.51 -27.14 2.96
N ALA A 111 -2.17 -27.98 1.99
CA ALA A 111 -2.73 -27.89 0.63
C ALA A 111 -4.26 -28.07 0.58
N ALA A 112 -4.83 -28.94 1.40
CA ALA A 112 -6.27 -29.24 1.38
C ALA A 112 -7.10 -28.06 1.90
N ASP A 113 -6.73 -27.53 3.09
CA ASP A 113 -7.43 -26.40 3.69
C ASP A 113 -7.20 -25.11 2.89
N ARG A 114 -5.98 -24.92 2.38
CA ARG A 114 -5.69 -23.79 1.46
C ARG A 114 -6.59 -23.81 0.25
N ALA A 115 -6.74 -24.94 -0.43
CA ALA A 115 -7.62 -25.06 -1.58
C ALA A 115 -9.07 -24.76 -1.23
N LEU A 116 -9.56 -25.31 -0.11
CA LEU A 116 -10.91 -25.08 0.38
C LEU A 116 -11.18 -23.60 0.66
N ILE A 117 -10.27 -22.95 1.36
CA ILE A 117 -10.40 -21.53 1.74
C ILE A 117 -10.31 -20.62 0.50
N VAL A 118 -9.36 -20.87 -0.39
CA VAL A 118 -9.19 -20.08 -1.62
C VAL A 118 -10.42 -20.21 -2.52
N ASP A 119 -10.99 -21.41 -2.65
CA ASP A 119 -12.22 -21.62 -3.41
C ASP A 119 -13.42 -20.89 -2.80
N TYR A 120 -13.54 -20.92 -1.47
CA TYR A 120 -14.54 -20.14 -0.75
C TYR A 120 -14.38 -18.64 -1.00
N LEU A 121 -13.18 -18.10 -0.80
CA LEU A 121 -12.90 -16.68 -0.97
C LEU A 121 -13.18 -16.18 -2.39
N ALA A 122 -12.85 -16.98 -3.40
CA ALA A 122 -13.12 -16.64 -4.79
C ALA A 122 -14.61 -16.62 -5.12
N GLN A 123 -15.40 -17.46 -4.46
CA GLN A 123 -16.86 -17.50 -4.62
C GLN A 123 -17.57 -16.41 -3.83
N ALA A 124 -17.19 -16.23 -2.55
CA ALA A 124 -17.81 -15.27 -1.65
C ALA A 124 -17.43 -13.82 -1.99
N PHE A 125 -16.21 -13.60 -2.46
CA PHE A 125 -15.65 -12.28 -2.76
C PHE A 125 -15.00 -12.23 -4.15
N PRO A 126 -15.80 -12.39 -5.22
CA PRO A 126 -15.29 -12.33 -6.59
C PRO A 126 -14.80 -10.92 -6.95
N PRO A 127 -14.00 -10.77 -8.02
CA PRO A 127 -13.58 -9.47 -8.51
C PRO A 127 -14.79 -8.56 -8.70
N ARG A 128 -14.73 -7.38 -8.09
CA ARG A 128 -15.76 -6.37 -8.31
C ARG A 128 -15.66 -5.93 -9.76
N GLN A 129 -16.68 -6.22 -10.55
CA GLN A 129 -16.80 -5.62 -11.87
C GLN A 129 -16.80 -4.10 -11.62
N GLN A 130 -15.75 -3.44 -12.04
CA GLN A 130 -15.77 -2.00 -12.20
C GLN A 130 -16.82 -1.72 -13.27
N ARG A 131 -18.10 -1.59 -12.84
CA ARG A 131 -19.14 -1.00 -13.70
C ARG A 131 -18.53 0.31 -14.15
N GLY A 132 -18.21 0.36 -15.46
CA GLY A 132 -17.42 1.39 -16.07
C GLY A 132 -17.74 2.76 -15.48
N ARG A 133 -16.89 3.25 -14.62
CA ARG A 133 -16.71 4.68 -14.53
C ARG A 133 -16.13 5.03 -15.89
N ALA A 134 -17.03 5.42 -16.81
CA ALA A 134 -16.61 6.12 -18.01
C ALA A 134 -15.63 7.18 -17.51
N ASN A 135 -14.36 7.02 -17.87
CA ASN A 135 -13.37 8.01 -17.47
C ASN A 135 -13.78 9.31 -18.15
N PRO A 136 -14.25 10.33 -17.41
CA PRO A 136 -14.75 11.56 -18.01
C PRO A 136 -13.70 12.29 -18.86
N PHE A 137 -12.44 11.86 -18.73
CA PHE A 137 -11.31 12.44 -19.48
C PHE A 137 -10.98 11.67 -20.77
N LEU A 138 -11.59 10.52 -21.03
CA LEU A 138 -11.36 9.74 -22.26
C LEU A 138 -12.44 9.92 -23.33
N ASN A 139 -13.53 10.62 -23.03
CA ASN A 139 -14.64 10.87 -23.96
C ASN A 139 -14.55 12.31 -24.52
N ARG A 140 -13.46 12.61 -25.21
CA ARG A 140 -13.36 13.79 -26.08
C ARG A 140 -13.06 13.37 -27.51
#